data_4f065d2acca319399df1ffa2cc28741f
#
_entry.id   4f065d2acca319399df1ffa2cc28741f
#
_cell.length_a   1.000
_cell.length_b   1.000
_cell.length_c   1.000
_cell.angle_alpha   90.00
_cell.angle_beta   90.00
_cell.angle_gamma   90.00
#
_symmetry.space_group_name_H-M   'P 1'
#
loop_
_entity.id
_entity.type
_entity.pdbx_description
1 polymer ?
#
loop_
_entity_poly.entity_id
_entity_poly.type
_entity_poly.pdbx_seq_one_letter_code
_entity_poly.pdbx_strand_id
1 'polypeptide(L)'
;MPRCRTLAVGLSAFGLLLPAAAQADFGDRPLRQGSRGHDVRVLQDFLTRVGLRTVVDGQYGPKTARRVRSWERRSEKRVNGRVSRGDARKLRSQVEQGIRVYESAPETTAAPAGETATLGSDGLAVAPASAPQEVKDAIAAANRIVGKPYKYGGGHGRWEDSGYDCSGAMSYALHGAGLLNRALTSGDFMSWGEAGKGSWITIYAHGGHGFLRIAGLRFDTGWNNAGKGPRWSEEMRPVGEYTIRHPAGL
;
A
#
# COMPACT_ATOMS: atom_id res chain seq x y z
N MET A 1 15.32 79.50 -23.15
CA MET A 1 14.35 78.41 -22.85
C MET A 1 14.91 77.10 -23.37
N PRO A 2 15.46 76.20 -22.53
CA PRO A 2 15.98 74.91 -22.99
C PRO A 2 14.90 73.84 -22.98
N ARG A 3 14.83 73.07 -24.07
CA ARG A 3 13.93 71.94 -24.27
C ARG A 3 14.49 70.69 -23.56
N CYS A 4 13.75 70.15 -22.59
CA CYS A 4 13.99 68.82 -21.99
C CYS A 4 13.65 67.69 -23.00
N ARG A 5 14.62 66.84 -23.32
CA ARG A 5 14.44 65.60 -24.04
C ARG A 5 14.32 64.50 -23.02
N THR A 6 13.15 63.88 -22.93
CA THR A 6 12.88 62.67 -22.15
C THR A 6 13.35 61.46 -22.91
N LEU A 7 14.34 60.73 -22.38
CA LEU A 7 14.76 59.41 -22.88
C LEU A 7 13.85 58.36 -22.26
N ALA A 8 13.07 57.67 -23.09
CA ALA A 8 12.32 56.50 -22.71
C ALA A 8 13.25 55.28 -22.79
N VAL A 9 13.54 54.65 -21.65
CA VAL A 9 14.26 53.38 -21.56
C VAL A 9 13.22 52.26 -21.69
N GLY A 10 13.22 51.60 -22.83
CA GLY A 10 12.40 50.40 -23.07
C GLY A 10 13.01 49.19 -22.35
N LEU A 11 12.33 48.67 -21.33
CA LEU A 11 12.65 47.41 -20.69
C LEU A 11 12.12 46.26 -21.55
N SER A 12 12.96 45.60 -22.36
CA SER A 12 12.63 44.39 -23.05
C SER A 12 12.68 43.22 -22.07
N ALA A 13 11.51 42.71 -21.64
CA ALA A 13 11.41 41.48 -20.86
C ALA A 13 11.66 40.30 -21.79
N PHE A 14 12.85 39.72 -21.72
CA PHE A 14 13.18 38.42 -22.35
C PHE A 14 12.53 37.34 -21.52
N GLY A 15 11.35 36.90 -21.90
CA GLY A 15 10.69 35.74 -21.35
C GLY A 15 11.46 34.46 -21.72
N LEU A 16 12.17 33.87 -20.76
CA LEU A 16 12.75 32.55 -20.88
C LEU A 16 11.59 31.53 -21.02
N LEU A 17 11.26 31.16 -22.24
CA LEU A 17 10.47 29.98 -22.54
C LEU A 17 11.30 28.75 -22.15
N LEU A 18 11.10 28.23 -20.94
CA LEU A 18 11.59 26.91 -20.57
C LEU A 18 10.91 25.88 -21.50
N PRO A 19 11.67 25.02 -22.19
CA PRO A 19 11.06 23.99 -23.02
C PRO A 19 10.23 23.08 -22.10
N ALA A 20 8.94 22.92 -22.41
CA ALA A 20 8.11 21.92 -21.78
C ALA A 20 8.83 20.57 -21.94
N ALA A 21 9.26 19.98 -20.83
CA ALA A 21 9.90 18.67 -20.85
C ALA A 21 8.91 17.70 -21.51
N ALA A 22 9.27 17.21 -22.70
CA ALA A 22 8.49 16.23 -23.43
C ALA A 22 8.24 15.03 -22.49
N GLN A 23 6.99 14.81 -22.13
CA GLN A 23 6.62 13.69 -21.25
C GLN A 23 6.75 12.43 -22.10
N ALA A 24 7.65 11.52 -21.69
CA ALA A 24 7.82 10.26 -22.37
C ALA A 24 6.54 9.43 -22.31
N ASP A 25 6.10 8.91 -23.45
CA ASP A 25 4.98 7.99 -23.52
C ASP A 25 5.37 6.60 -22.98
N PHE A 26 4.35 5.87 -22.53
CA PHE A 26 4.57 4.53 -22.00
C PHE A 26 5.07 3.59 -23.11
N GLY A 27 6.29 3.10 -22.95
CA GLY A 27 6.99 2.25 -23.91
C GLY A 27 8.14 2.93 -24.64
N ASP A 28 8.32 4.24 -24.53
CA ASP A 28 9.44 4.96 -25.17
C ASP A 28 10.78 4.64 -24.51
N ARG A 29 10.74 4.39 -23.21
CA ARG A 29 11.92 4.01 -22.43
C ARG A 29 11.63 2.84 -21.49
N PRO A 30 12.65 2.07 -21.09
CA PRO A 30 12.50 1.10 -20.03
C PRO A 30 12.19 1.76 -18.69
N LEU A 31 11.28 1.15 -17.90
CA LEU A 31 10.94 1.62 -16.56
C LEU A 31 11.48 0.66 -15.48
N ARG A 32 11.94 1.23 -14.38
CA ARG A 32 12.49 0.50 -13.23
C ARG A 32 12.22 1.28 -11.93
N GLN A 33 12.48 0.65 -10.82
CA GLN A 33 12.41 1.34 -9.53
C GLN A 33 13.28 2.60 -9.55
N GLY A 34 12.72 3.72 -9.10
CA GLY A 34 13.28 5.06 -9.19
C GLY A 34 12.79 5.87 -10.40
N SER A 35 12.21 5.25 -11.44
CA SER A 35 11.59 5.98 -12.56
C SER A 35 10.40 6.82 -12.07
N ARG A 36 10.20 7.98 -12.70
CA ARG A 36 9.08 8.89 -12.40
C ARG A 36 8.56 9.52 -13.69
N GLY A 37 7.27 9.87 -13.70
CA GLY A 37 6.67 10.61 -14.80
C GLY A 37 5.30 10.06 -15.25
N HIS A 38 4.83 10.60 -16.38
CA HIS A 38 3.55 10.22 -16.98
C HIS A 38 3.55 8.74 -17.40
N ASP A 39 4.62 8.26 -18.00
CA ASP A 39 4.82 6.87 -18.40
C ASP A 39 4.70 5.87 -17.24
N VAL A 40 5.12 6.27 -16.03
CA VAL A 40 4.93 5.47 -14.81
C VAL A 40 3.46 5.46 -14.37
N ARG A 41 2.74 6.59 -14.49
CA ARG A 41 1.29 6.61 -14.23
C ARG A 41 0.53 5.69 -15.16
N VAL A 42 0.86 5.70 -16.45
CA VAL A 42 0.26 4.80 -17.44
C VAL A 42 0.56 3.33 -17.09
N LEU A 43 1.79 3.00 -16.71
CA LEU A 43 2.13 1.67 -16.23
C LEU A 43 1.26 1.24 -15.04
N GLN A 44 1.12 2.11 -14.04
CA GLN A 44 0.36 1.84 -12.83
C GLN A 44 -1.15 1.64 -13.14
N ASP A 45 -1.72 2.46 -14.02
CA ASP A 45 -3.07 2.29 -14.52
C ASP A 45 -3.25 0.96 -15.27
N PHE A 46 -2.33 0.63 -16.17
CA PHE A 46 -2.37 -0.62 -16.92
C PHE A 46 -2.25 -1.86 -16.02
N LEU A 47 -1.36 -1.83 -15.02
CA LEU A 47 -1.28 -2.88 -14.02
C LEU A 47 -2.61 -3.07 -13.28
N THR A 48 -3.27 -1.96 -12.94
CA THR A 48 -4.59 -2.00 -12.30
C THR A 48 -5.64 -2.61 -13.21
N ARG A 49 -5.67 -2.22 -14.50
CA ARG A 49 -6.63 -2.77 -15.49
C ARG A 49 -6.45 -4.26 -15.74
N VAL A 50 -5.22 -4.76 -15.71
CA VAL A 50 -4.98 -6.22 -15.80
C VAL A 50 -5.16 -6.96 -14.46
N GLY A 51 -5.74 -6.29 -13.45
CA GLY A 51 -6.11 -6.87 -12.16
C GLY A 51 -5.05 -6.72 -11.05
N LEU A 52 -3.91 -6.08 -11.33
CA LEU A 52 -2.86 -5.84 -10.33
C LEU A 52 -2.99 -4.44 -9.77
N ARG A 53 -3.91 -4.22 -8.83
CA ARG A 53 -4.19 -2.91 -8.22
C ARG A 53 -2.91 -2.20 -7.81
N THR A 54 -2.73 -0.97 -8.30
CA THR A 54 -1.51 -0.16 -8.12
C THR A 54 -1.92 1.30 -7.91
N VAL A 55 -1.33 1.96 -6.92
CA VAL A 55 -1.53 3.42 -6.75
C VAL A 55 -0.94 4.15 -7.94
N VAL A 56 -1.72 5.03 -8.58
CA VAL A 56 -1.33 5.80 -9.76
C VAL A 56 -0.74 7.15 -9.32
N ASP A 57 0.48 7.12 -8.78
CA ASP A 57 1.18 8.30 -8.25
C ASP A 57 2.30 8.82 -9.17
N GLY A 58 2.62 8.07 -10.23
CA GLY A 58 3.70 8.39 -11.15
C GLY A 58 5.10 8.12 -10.59
N GLN A 59 5.21 7.36 -9.49
CA GLN A 59 6.47 6.99 -8.88
C GLN A 59 6.67 5.46 -8.94
N TYR A 60 7.70 5.00 -9.62
CA TYR A 60 8.05 3.59 -9.65
C TYR A 60 8.77 3.19 -8.36
N GLY A 61 7.98 3.06 -7.29
CA GLY A 61 8.46 2.63 -5.98
C GLY A 61 8.55 1.10 -5.84
N PRO A 62 8.94 0.60 -4.65
CA PRO A 62 9.01 -0.83 -4.37
C PRO A 62 7.68 -1.58 -4.61
N LYS A 63 6.54 -0.93 -4.34
CA LYS A 63 5.21 -1.48 -4.59
C LYS A 63 4.95 -1.71 -6.08
N THR A 64 5.20 -0.71 -6.91
CA THR A 64 5.08 -0.82 -8.37
C THR A 64 6.01 -1.92 -8.90
N ALA A 65 7.27 -2.01 -8.41
CA ALA A 65 8.20 -3.06 -8.77
C ALA A 65 7.68 -4.46 -8.42
N ARG A 66 7.00 -4.61 -7.28
CA ARG A 66 6.38 -5.86 -6.84
C ARG A 66 5.22 -6.26 -7.76
N ARG A 67 4.34 -5.32 -8.11
CA ARG A 67 3.24 -5.57 -9.05
C ARG A 67 3.76 -5.93 -10.45
N VAL A 68 4.83 -5.29 -10.91
CA VAL A 68 5.50 -5.66 -12.17
C VAL A 68 6.02 -7.10 -12.11
N ARG A 69 6.73 -7.50 -11.03
CA ARG A 69 7.16 -8.91 -10.89
C ARG A 69 5.99 -9.89 -10.86
N SER A 70 4.88 -9.50 -10.27
CA SER A 70 3.65 -10.30 -10.27
C SER A 70 3.08 -10.45 -11.68
N TRP A 71 3.06 -9.36 -12.45
CA TRP A 71 2.66 -9.38 -13.85
C TRP A 71 3.62 -10.23 -14.72
N GLU A 72 4.94 -10.04 -14.54
CA GLU A 72 5.97 -10.80 -15.25
C GLU A 72 5.79 -12.31 -15.07
N ARG A 73 5.58 -12.80 -13.82
CA ARG A 73 5.33 -14.22 -13.55
C ARG A 73 4.12 -14.75 -14.31
N ARG A 74 3.00 -14.02 -14.29
CA ARG A 74 1.73 -14.44 -14.90
C ARG A 74 1.70 -14.28 -16.42
N SER A 75 2.56 -13.44 -16.95
CA SER A 75 2.72 -13.23 -18.39
C SER A 75 3.88 -14.04 -18.97
N GLU A 76 4.45 -14.98 -18.17
CA GLU A 76 5.58 -15.84 -18.55
C GLU A 76 6.80 -15.04 -19.02
N LYS A 77 7.06 -13.93 -18.33
CA LYS A 77 8.20 -13.06 -18.60
C LYS A 77 9.33 -13.30 -17.60
N ARG A 78 10.53 -12.87 -17.95
CA ARG A 78 11.64 -12.85 -16.99
C ARG A 78 11.30 -11.94 -15.81
N VAL A 79 11.26 -12.51 -14.61
CA VAL A 79 10.90 -11.80 -13.38
C VAL A 79 12.09 -10.97 -12.87
N ASN A 80 12.09 -9.69 -13.19
CA ASN A 80 13.17 -8.77 -12.78
C ASN A 80 12.67 -7.44 -12.21
N GLY A 81 11.35 -7.18 -12.26
CA GLY A 81 10.74 -5.95 -11.78
C GLY A 81 11.12 -4.73 -12.62
N ARG A 82 11.38 -4.93 -13.92
CA ARG A 82 11.65 -3.86 -14.88
C ARG A 82 10.72 -4.02 -16.08
N VAL A 83 10.26 -2.92 -16.62
CA VAL A 83 9.41 -2.93 -17.81
C VAL A 83 10.26 -2.51 -19.01
N SER A 84 10.59 -3.46 -19.87
CA SER A 84 11.21 -3.18 -21.16
C SER A 84 10.20 -2.63 -22.16
N ARG A 85 10.66 -2.13 -23.31
CA ARG A 85 9.76 -1.74 -24.41
C ARG A 85 8.87 -2.89 -24.89
N GLY A 86 9.40 -4.12 -24.89
CA GLY A 86 8.64 -5.33 -25.22
C GLY A 86 7.56 -5.66 -24.18
N ASP A 87 7.86 -5.45 -22.90
CA ASP A 87 6.89 -5.65 -21.83
C ASP A 87 5.79 -4.58 -21.87
N ALA A 88 6.15 -3.33 -22.15
CA ALA A 88 5.18 -2.25 -22.33
C ALA A 88 4.18 -2.54 -23.47
N ARG A 89 4.66 -3.06 -24.62
CA ARG A 89 3.78 -3.48 -25.72
C ARG A 89 2.86 -4.61 -25.31
N LYS A 90 3.39 -5.65 -24.63
CA LYS A 90 2.57 -6.78 -24.16
C LYS A 90 1.50 -6.34 -23.17
N LEU A 91 1.87 -5.51 -22.19
CA LEU A 91 0.93 -5.01 -21.19
C LEU A 91 -0.16 -4.14 -21.83
N ARG A 92 0.20 -3.26 -22.75
CA ARG A 92 -0.77 -2.45 -23.53
C ARG A 92 -1.74 -3.35 -24.30
N SER A 93 -1.24 -4.35 -25.03
CA SER A 93 -2.07 -5.30 -25.76
C SER A 93 -3.04 -6.07 -24.84
N GLN A 94 -2.58 -6.48 -23.66
CA GLN A 94 -3.46 -7.13 -22.67
C GLN A 94 -4.57 -6.21 -22.19
N VAL A 95 -4.27 -4.93 -21.93
CA VAL A 95 -5.27 -3.92 -21.54
C VAL A 95 -6.28 -3.68 -22.66
N GLU A 96 -5.83 -3.53 -23.91
CA GLU A 96 -6.68 -3.32 -25.08
C GLU A 96 -7.61 -4.51 -25.36
N GLN A 97 -7.14 -5.72 -25.08
CA GLN A 97 -7.91 -6.95 -25.23
C GLN A 97 -8.77 -7.29 -24.00
N GLY A 98 -8.74 -6.45 -22.95
CA GLY A 98 -9.44 -6.70 -21.70
C GLY A 98 -8.93 -7.92 -20.92
N ILE A 99 -7.71 -8.40 -21.24
CA ILE A 99 -7.11 -9.55 -20.57
C ILE A 99 -6.73 -9.18 -19.15
N ARG A 100 -7.31 -9.86 -18.18
CA ARG A 100 -6.88 -9.80 -16.78
C ARG A 100 -5.88 -10.92 -16.52
N VAL A 101 -4.63 -10.58 -16.30
CA VAL A 101 -3.57 -11.56 -15.91
C VAL A 101 -3.69 -11.95 -14.44
N TYR A 102 -4.45 -11.18 -13.70
CA TYR A 102 -4.90 -11.46 -12.35
C TYR A 102 -6.42 -11.22 -12.34
N GLU A 103 -7.19 -12.28 -12.35
CA GLU A 103 -8.52 -12.19 -11.79
C GLU A 103 -8.30 -11.92 -10.31
N SER A 104 -8.51 -10.67 -9.89
CA SER A 104 -8.96 -10.48 -8.52
C SER A 104 -10.06 -11.51 -8.36
N ALA A 105 -9.94 -12.42 -7.41
CA ALA A 105 -11.12 -13.18 -6.98
C ALA A 105 -12.29 -12.21 -7.03
N PRO A 106 -13.44 -12.57 -7.59
CA PRO A 106 -14.54 -11.64 -7.85
C PRO A 106 -14.64 -10.72 -6.65
N GLU A 107 -15.02 -9.43 -6.85
CA GLU A 107 -15.28 -8.50 -5.75
C GLU A 107 -16.31 -9.17 -4.84
N THR A 108 -15.88 -10.13 -4.12
CA THR A 108 -16.62 -10.85 -3.13
C THR A 108 -16.34 -10.10 -1.86
N THR A 109 -17.32 -9.15 -1.57
CA THR A 109 -18.15 -9.59 -0.46
C THR A 109 -17.40 -10.51 0.49
N ALA A 110 -17.16 -10.07 1.71
CA ALA A 110 -16.81 -10.86 2.89
C ALA A 110 -15.93 -12.09 2.60
N ALA A 111 -14.88 -12.28 3.37
CA ALA A 111 -14.19 -13.58 3.42
C ALA A 111 -15.22 -14.69 3.27
N PRO A 112 -15.01 -15.70 2.38
CA PRO A 112 -15.96 -16.80 2.26
C PRO A 112 -16.34 -17.24 3.66
N ALA A 113 -17.65 -17.30 3.95
CA ALA A 113 -18.13 -17.61 5.29
C ALA A 113 -17.51 -18.96 5.69
N GLY A 114 -16.53 -18.92 6.61
CA GLY A 114 -15.86 -20.13 7.11
C GLY A 114 -14.33 -20.15 7.05
N GLU A 115 -13.67 -19.36 6.21
CA GLU A 115 -12.19 -19.38 6.17
C GLU A 115 -11.58 -18.28 7.03
N THR A 116 -11.20 -18.63 8.23
CA THR A 116 -10.47 -17.74 9.16
C THR A 116 -9.05 -18.23 9.37
N ALA A 117 -8.15 -17.31 9.72
CA ALA A 117 -6.85 -17.69 10.22
C ALA A 117 -7.00 -18.49 11.52
N THR A 118 -6.14 -19.46 11.73
CA THR A 118 -6.07 -20.25 12.97
C THR A 118 -4.96 -19.71 13.86
N LEU A 119 -5.19 -19.76 15.17
CA LEU A 119 -4.18 -19.40 16.15
C LEU A 119 -3.49 -20.66 16.66
N GLY A 120 -2.18 -20.76 16.44
CA GLY A 120 -1.37 -21.86 16.93
C GLY A 120 -1.12 -21.78 18.44
N SER A 121 -0.74 -22.89 19.05
CA SER A 121 -0.37 -22.96 20.47
C SER A 121 0.90 -22.14 20.80
N ASP A 122 1.69 -21.81 19.80
CA ASP A 122 2.85 -20.90 19.88
C ASP A 122 2.45 -19.41 19.87
N GLY A 123 1.15 -19.11 19.75
CA GLY A 123 0.61 -17.75 19.69
C GLY A 123 0.76 -17.08 18.32
N LEU A 124 1.15 -17.83 17.28
CA LEU A 124 1.27 -17.32 15.92
C LEU A 124 0.01 -17.64 15.10
N ALA A 125 -0.33 -16.75 14.19
CA ALA A 125 -1.48 -16.97 13.30
C ALA A 125 -1.04 -17.66 12.00
N VAL A 126 -1.87 -18.59 11.55
CA VAL A 126 -1.73 -19.28 10.26
C VAL A 126 -2.82 -18.78 9.32
N ALA A 127 -2.42 -18.21 8.20
CA ALA A 127 -3.35 -17.71 7.19
C ALA A 127 -4.07 -18.87 6.49
N PRO A 128 -5.37 -18.73 6.15
CA PRO A 128 -6.05 -19.73 5.33
C PRO A 128 -5.45 -19.78 3.92
N ALA A 129 -5.48 -20.96 3.31
CA ALA A 129 -4.86 -21.19 2.00
C ALA A 129 -5.43 -20.28 0.90
N SER A 130 -6.73 -19.99 0.94
CA SER A 130 -7.45 -19.14 0.00
C SER A 130 -7.19 -17.64 0.19
N ALA A 131 -6.59 -17.22 1.32
CA ALA A 131 -6.34 -15.79 1.59
C ALA A 131 -5.48 -15.14 0.50
N PRO A 132 -5.80 -13.90 0.10
CA PRO A 132 -4.94 -13.10 -0.77
C PRO A 132 -3.50 -13.02 -0.25
N GLN A 133 -2.54 -12.85 -1.15
CA GLN A 133 -1.13 -12.82 -0.75
C GLN A 133 -0.83 -11.68 0.22
N GLU A 134 -1.50 -10.55 0.06
CA GLU A 134 -1.38 -9.41 0.97
C GLU A 134 -1.82 -9.75 2.40
N VAL A 135 -2.85 -10.57 2.55
CA VAL A 135 -3.33 -11.05 3.86
C VAL A 135 -2.32 -12.01 4.49
N LYS A 136 -1.79 -12.95 3.70
CA LYS A 136 -0.72 -13.87 4.13
C LYS A 136 0.53 -13.11 4.56
N ASP A 137 0.92 -12.11 3.77
CA ASP A 137 2.08 -11.25 4.07
C ASP A 137 1.85 -10.39 5.32
N ALA A 138 0.62 -9.89 5.54
CA ALA A 138 0.26 -9.16 6.76
C ALA A 138 0.37 -10.04 8.00
N ILE A 139 -0.17 -11.26 7.94
CA ILE A 139 -0.08 -12.23 9.03
C ILE A 139 1.37 -12.62 9.29
N ALA A 140 2.15 -12.92 8.25
CA ALA A 140 3.57 -13.25 8.40
C ALA A 140 4.38 -12.10 9.00
N ALA A 141 4.08 -10.86 8.65
CA ALA A 141 4.70 -9.68 9.25
C ALA A 141 4.30 -9.53 10.71
N ALA A 142 3.01 -9.61 11.02
CA ALA A 142 2.51 -9.54 12.38
C ALA A 142 3.14 -10.60 13.29
N ASN A 143 3.28 -11.84 12.80
CA ASN A 143 3.92 -12.93 13.52
C ASN A 143 5.37 -12.61 13.94
N ARG A 144 6.13 -11.88 13.11
CA ARG A 144 7.52 -11.51 13.44
C ARG A 144 7.65 -10.61 14.65
N ILE A 145 6.60 -9.91 15.03
CA ILE A 145 6.62 -8.98 16.15
C ILE A 145 5.77 -9.44 17.34
N VAL A 146 5.10 -10.58 17.23
CA VAL A 146 4.47 -11.24 18.39
C VAL A 146 5.50 -11.46 19.48
N GLY A 147 5.15 -11.15 20.72
CA GLY A 147 6.05 -11.31 21.87
C GLY A 147 6.95 -10.12 22.14
N LYS A 148 7.12 -9.19 21.21
CA LYS A 148 7.86 -7.95 21.50
C LYS A 148 7.09 -7.10 22.53
N PRO A 149 7.78 -6.34 23.39
CA PRO A 149 7.13 -5.54 24.42
C PRO A 149 6.36 -4.37 23.82
N TYR A 150 5.38 -3.86 24.59
CA TYR A 150 4.80 -2.56 24.30
C TYR A 150 5.83 -1.46 24.52
N LYS A 151 5.98 -0.57 23.55
CA LYS A 151 6.86 0.60 23.61
C LYS A 151 6.15 1.77 22.98
N TYR A 152 5.83 2.81 23.75
CA TYR A 152 5.21 4.02 23.24
C TYR A 152 6.08 4.65 22.13
N GLY A 153 5.50 4.97 20.97
CA GLY A 153 6.21 5.45 19.77
C GLY A 153 7.02 4.37 19.05
N GLY A 154 6.98 3.11 19.50
CA GLY A 154 7.68 2.01 18.86
C GLY A 154 7.07 1.64 17.51
N GLY A 155 7.94 1.37 16.52
CA GLY A 155 7.55 1.07 15.15
C GLY A 155 7.31 2.30 14.26
N HIS A 156 7.45 3.53 14.79
CA HIS A 156 7.23 4.76 14.02
C HIS A 156 8.50 5.34 13.38
N GLY A 157 9.63 5.28 14.06
CA GLY A 157 10.90 5.78 13.56
C GLY A 157 11.63 4.79 12.63
N ARG A 158 11.38 3.51 12.82
CA ARG A 158 11.95 2.40 12.03
C ARG A 158 11.00 1.21 12.06
N TRP A 159 11.03 0.40 11.02
CA TRP A 159 10.17 -0.78 10.94
C TRP A 159 10.61 -1.86 11.95
N GLU A 160 11.89 -2.19 11.97
CA GLU A 160 12.45 -3.13 12.97
C GLU A 160 12.77 -2.37 14.25
N ASP A 161 11.96 -2.56 15.29
CA ASP A 161 12.13 -1.92 16.59
C ASP A 161 12.18 -2.97 17.72
N SER A 162 12.65 -2.56 18.88
CA SER A 162 12.72 -3.38 20.10
C SER A 162 11.35 -3.61 20.75
N GLY A 163 10.35 -2.80 20.42
CA GLY A 163 8.97 -2.89 20.88
C GLY A 163 8.06 -2.04 20.01
N TYR A 164 6.76 -2.20 20.15
CA TYR A 164 5.76 -1.52 19.32
C TYR A 164 4.62 -0.98 20.16
N ASP A 165 4.13 0.20 19.80
CA ASP A 165 2.82 0.65 20.26
C ASP A 165 1.70 0.09 19.35
N CYS A 166 0.46 0.46 19.64
CA CYS A 166 -0.72 -0.04 18.93
C CYS A 166 -0.65 0.26 17.42
N SER A 167 -0.41 1.51 17.06
CA SER A 167 -0.37 1.96 15.67
C SER A 167 0.92 1.57 14.94
N GLY A 168 2.04 1.47 15.67
CA GLY A 168 3.30 0.94 15.15
C GLY A 168 3.19 -0.54 14.77
N ALA A 169 2.55 -1.36 15.62
CA ALA A 169 2.29 -2.77 15.33
C ALA A 169 1.37 -2.94 14.10
N MET A 170 0.28 -2.16 14.04
CA MET A 170 -0.60 -2.13 12.87
C MET A 170 0.14 -1.75 11.60
N SER A 171 0.94 -0.68 11.67
CA SER A 171 1.73 -0.18 10.55
C SER A 171 2.75 -1.20 10.07
N TYR A 172 3.39 -1.92 10.98
CA TYR A 172 4.35 -2.98 10.65
C TYR A 172 3.69 -4.13 9.87
N ALA A 173 2.55 -4.62 10.34
CA ALA A 173 1.81 -5.68 9.66
C ALA A 173 1.37 -5.24 8.25
N LEU A 174 0.78 -4.05 8.12
CA LEU A 174 0.34 -3.51 6.83
C LEU A 174 1.51 -3.16 5.90
N HIS A 175 2.65 -2.74 6.46
CA HIS A 175 3.87 -2.53 5.69
C HIS A 175 4.41 -3.85 5.12
N GLY A 176 4.44 -4.91 5.92
CA GLY A 176 4.85 -6.24 5.47
C GLY A 176 3.98 -6.77 4.32
N ALA A 177 2.69 -6.48 4.35
CA ALA A 177 1.76 -6.73 3.25
C ALA A 177 1.95 -5.80 2.03
N GLY A 178 2.82 -4.79 2.15
CA GLY A 178 3.04 -3.79 1.11
C GLY A 178 1.91 -2.78 0.94
N LEU A 179 1.04 -2.67 1.94
CA LEU A 179 -0.09 -1.74 1.95
C LEU A 179 0.30 -0.35 2.47
N LEU A 180 1.35 -0.27 3.31
CA LEU A 180 1.90 0.98 3.83
C LEU A 180 3.36 1.17 3.45
N ASN A 181 3.78 2.42 3.28
CA ASN A 181 5.18 2.82 3.04
C ASN A 181 5.76 3.71 4.16
N ARG A 182 4.92 4.17 5.09
CA ARG A 182 5.30 4.87 6.32
C ARG A 182 4.41 4.40 7.47
N ALA A 183 4.89 4.52 8.67
CA ALA A 183 4.06 4.29 9.86
C ALA A 183 2.99 5.38 9.99
N LEU A 184 1.81 4.98 10.46
CA LEU A 184 0.67 5.83 10.73
C LEU A 184 0.36 5.83 12.22
N THR A 185 -0.11 6.95 12.75
CA THR A 185 -0.68 7.01 14.10
C THR A 185 -2.09 6.41 14.12
N SER A 186 -2.63 6.12 15.30
CA SER A 186 -4.03 5.68 15.43
C SER A 186 -5.01 6.72 14.88
N GLY A 187 -4.71 8.02 15.03
CA GLY A 187 -5.48 9.10 14.42
C GLY A 187 -5.45 9.09 12.89
N ASP A 188 -4.28 8.84 12.27
CA ASP A 188 -4.16 8.72 10.81
C ASP A 188 -4.96 7.54 10.26
N PHE A 189 -5.01 6.43 10.99
CA PHE A 189 -5.78 5.24 10.60
C PHE A 189 -7.29 5.50 10.54
N MET A 190 -7.82 6.48 11.28
CA MET A 190 -9.24 6.85 11.21
C MET A 190 -9.66 7.36 9.82
N SER A 191 -8.73 7.84 9.02
CA SER A 191 -8.98 8.34 7.65
C SER A 191 -8.29 7.53 6.55
N TRP A 192 -7.51 6.49 6.90
CA TRP A 192 -6.77 5.70 5.93
C TRP A 192 -7.62 4.55 5.36
N GLY A 193 -7.50 4.30 4.06
CA GLY A 193 -8.25 3.25 3.38
C GLY A 193 -9.72 3.60 3.13
N GLU A 194 -10.56 2.61 2.90
CA GLU A 194 -11.99 2.73 2.64
C GLU A 194 -12.80 2.61 3.95
N ALA A 195 -14.00 3.20 3.98
CA ALA A 195 -14.87 3.15 5.15
C ALA A 195 -15.53 1.78 5.32
N GLY A 196 -15.72 1.34 6.57
CA GLY A 196 -16.39 0.11 6.91
C GLY A 196 -15.45 -1.07 7.11
N LYS A 197 -16.02 -2.26 7.28
CA LYS A 197 -15.29 -3.52 7.45
C LYS A 197 -14.76 -4.01 6.11
N GLY A 198 -13.54 -4.52 6.10
CA GLY A 198 -13.00 -5.26 4.97
C GLY A 198 -13.37 -6.73 5.00
N SER A 199 -13.21 -7.40 3.88
CA SER A 199 -13.42 -8.83 3.77
C SER A 199 -12.37 -9.65 4.51
N TRP A 200 -11.12 -9.17 4.48
CA TRP A 200 -9.97 -9.84 5.06
C TRP A 200 -9.28 -9.05 6.15
N ILE A 201 -9.12 -7.73 5.95
CA ILE A 201 -8.45 -6.85 6.89
C ILE A 201 -9.38 -5.71 7.29
N THR A 202 -9.70 -5.62 8.56
CA THR A 202 -10.42 -4.50 9.14
C THR A 202 -9.54 -3.77 10.14
N ILE A 203 -9.53 -2.45 10.03
CA ILE A 203 -8.83 -1.53 10.90
C ILE A 203 -9.85 -0.92 11.85
N TYR A 204 -9.56 -0.99 13.13
CA TYR A 204 -10.30 -0.32 14.18
C TYR A 204 -9.38 0.73 14.80
N ALA A 205 -9.77 2.00 14.75
CA ALA A 205 -8.94 3.09 15.24
C ALA A 205 -9.78 4.20 15.90
N HIS A 206 -9.25 4.77 16.97
CA HIS A 206 -9.67 6.04 17.56
C HIS A 206 -8.43 6.83 18.03
N GLY A 207 -8.60 8.05 18.52
CA GLY A 207 -7.48 8.94 18.86
C GLY A 207 -6.45 8.41 19.87
N GLY A 208 -6.80 7.39 20.65
CA GLY A 208 -5.93 6.84 21.71
C GLY A 208 -5.50 5.39 21.49
N HIS A 209 -6.08 4.67 20.52
CA HIS A 209 -5.75 3.26 20.27
C HIS A 209 -6.18 2.79 18.88
N GLY A 210 -5.57 1.71 18.42
CA GLY A 210 -5.97 1.01 17.22
C GLY A 210 -5.55 -0.45 17.24
N PHE A 211 -6.24 -1.27 16.45
CA PHE A 211 -5.92 -2.68 16.24
C PHE A 211 -6.42 -3.15 14.86
N LEU A 212 -5.94 -4.31 14.43
CA LEU A 212 -6.37 -4.96 13.20
C LEU A 212 -7.23 -6.20 13.51
N ARG A 213 -8.18 -6.49 12.62
CA ARG A 213 -8.74 -7.83 12.46
C ARG A 213 -8.28 -8.34 11.09
N ILE A 214 -7.52 -9.42 11.06
CA ILE A 214 -6.97 -10.01 9.84
C ILE A 214 -7.44 -11.44 9.75
N ALA A 215 -8.14 -11.79 8.67
CA ALA A 215 -8.69 -13.12 8.45
C ALA A 215 -9.38 -13.69 9.71
N GLY A 216 -10.19 -12.89 10.39
CA GLY A 216 -10.94 -13.32 11.57
C GLY A 216 -10.24 -13.13 12.91
N LEU A 217 -8.92 -13.11 12.99
CA LEU A 217 -8.16 -12.91 14.23
C LEU A 217 -7.89 -11.44 14.52
N ARG A 218 -7.95 -11.06 15.79
CA ARG A 218 -7.55 -9.73 16.28
C ARG A 218 -6.05 -9.68 16.51
N PHE A 219 -5.37 -8.68 15.95
CA PHE A 219 -3.97 -8.34 16.21
C PHE A 219 -3.91 -7.03 16.97
N ASP A 220 -3.47 -7.06 18.24
CA ASP A 220 -3.60 -5.94 19.18
C ASP A 220 -2.43 -5.92 20.18
N THR A 221 -2.17 -4.75 20.77
CA THR A 221 -1.21 -4.54 21.87
C THR A 221 -1.87 -4.30 23.22
N GLY A 222 -3.19 -4.22 23.26
CA GLY A 222 -3.99 -3.89 24.43
C GLY A 222 -5.10 -4.90 24.73
N TRP A 223 -6.13 -4.48 25.48
CA TRP A 223 -7.26 -5.28 25.96
C TRP A 223 -6.76 -6.41 26.90
N ASN A 224 -7.13 -7.66 26.65
CA ASN A 224 -6.67 -8.80 27.44
C ASN A 224 -5.15 -9.05 27.35
N ASN A 225 -4.45 -8.37 26.47
CA ASN A 225 -2.98 -8.33 26.37
C ASN A 225 -2.34 -7.23 27.22
N ALA A 226 -3.10 -6.36 27.85
CA ALA A 226 -2.75 -5.36 28.87
C ALA A 226 -1.30 -4.82 28.79
N GLY A 227 -0.94 -4.12 27.71
CA GLY A 227 0.39 -3.51 27.57
C GLY A 227 1.54 -4.48 27.32
N LYS A 228 1.27 -5.76 27.08
CA LYS A 228 2.31 -6.78 26.80
C LYS A 228 2.89 -6.69 25.39
N GLY A 229 2.35 -5.80 24.55
CA GLY A 229 2.78 -5.64 23.16
C GLY A 229 1.99 -6.50 22.16
N PRO A 230 2.43 -6.57 20.89
CA PRO A 230 1.68 -7.21 19.80
C PRO A 230 1.36 -8.68 20.07
N ARG A 231 0.09 -9.05 19.93
CA ARG A 231 -0.43 -10.42 20.13
C ARG A 231 -1.63 -10.68 19.24
N TRP A 232 -1.83 -11.93 18.92
CA TRP A 232 -3.06 -12.42 18.34
C TRP A 232 -4.08 -12.82 19.41
N SER A 233 -5.36 -12.76 19.05
CA SER A 233 -6.47 -13.24 19.87
C SER A 233 -7.65 -13.58 18.98
N GLU A 234 -8.37 -14.63 19.34
CA GLU A 234 -9.66 -15.00 18.74
C GLU A 234 -10.79 -14.09 19.28
N GLU A 235 -10.60 -13.57 20.48
CA GLU A 235 -11.56 -12.73 21.15
C GLU A 235 -11.55 -11.30 20.59
N MET A 236 -12.74 -10.79 20.23
CA MET A 236 -12.94 -9.39 19.85
C MET A 236 -13.23 -8.53 21.06
N ARG A 237 -12.77 -7.29 21.02
CA ARG A 237 -13.09 -6.27 22.03
C ARG A 237 -14.29 -5.43 21.60
N PRO A 238 -14.97 -4.72 22.52
CA PRO A 238 -16.00 -3.74 22.17
C PRO A 238 -15.44 -2.67 21.22
N VAL A 239 -16.21 -2.32 20.18
CA VAL A 239 -15.74 -1.45 19.08
C VAL A 239 -16.61 -0.20 18.87
N GLY A 240 -17.54 0.10 19.78
CA GLY A 240 -18.52 1.18 19.62
C GLY A 240 -17.91 2.58 19.42
N GLU A 241 -16.68 2.81 19.90
CA GLU A 241 -15.98 4.10 19.78
C GLU A 241 -14.94 4.14 18.64
N TYR A 242 -14.82 3.05 17.89
CA TYR A 242 -13.81 2.94 16.83
C TYR A 242 -14.35 3.39 15.48
N THR A 243 -13.56 4.18 14.78
CA THR A 243 -13.71 4.34 13.33
C THR A 243 -13.26 3.05 12.68
N ILE A 244 -14.09 2.54 11.76
CA ILE A 244 -13.85 1.27 11.07
C ILE A 244 -13.42 1.56 9.63
N ARG A 245 -12.28 1.03 9.26
CA ARG A 245 -11.67 1.22 7.93
C ARG A 245 -11.13 -0.12 7.41
N HIS A 246 -10.82 -0.17 6.12
CA HIS A 246 -10.14 -1.31 5.51
C HIS A 246 -9.26 -0.89 4.34
N PRO A 247 -8.21 -1.66 4.01
CA PRO A 247 -7.48 -1.45 2.76
C PRO A 247 -8.36 -1.76 1.56
N ALA A 248 -8.30 -0.96 0.51
CA ALA A 248 -9.09 -1.18 -0.70
C ALA A 248 -8.94 -2.62 -1.23
N GLY A 249 -10.08 -3.33 -1.37
CA GLY A 249 -10.16 -4.69 -1.87
C GLY A 249 -9.75 -5.80 -0.90
N LEU A 250 -9.64 -5.53 0.40
CA LEU A 250 -9.29 -6.55 1.40
C LEU A 250 -10.26 -6.61 2.58
#